data_c9ee6e506cc812e50ac1d6f1b666f304
#
_entry.id   c9ee6e506cc812e50ac1d6f1b666f304
#
_cell.length_a   1.000
_cell.length_b   1.000
_cell.length_c   1.000
_cell.angle_alpha   90.00
_cell.angle_beta   90.00
_cell.angle_gamma   90.00
#
_symmetry.space_group_name_H-M   'P 1'
#
loop_
_entity.id
_entity.type
_entity.pdbx_description
1 polymer ?
#
loop_
_entity_poly.entity_id
_entity_poly.type
_entity_poly.pdbx_seq_one_letter_code
_entity_poly.pdbx_strand_id
1 'polypeptide(L)'
;MSKALGLARVSSSINPKNIVNNRAPLARANVPNAAVDNANAAPARAPSGSSEQATESPRLSSANIAWTMMSLCLSVLLSALDLTIVTPAIPAIVGSFQSAAGYTWVGGAYTLAYAAVTPVWGSVSDIWGRKPIMLIAVAIFLVGSLVCALAPKMNALIVGRAIQGLGGSGMGIMVNIVVSDMFSLRDRGLYLAITSLVWAVGSAIGPVLGVPVGAVSFLVLLFFMRVQSPRTPIAAGLKVIDWTGSVLIVGGALMVLLALEFGDVVYSWSSATVICLLIFGTAVMALFVVNEWKIAKNPIIPLWLFASPSKVAPYVVFACNSYVFIGQAYYLPLYAQSALAATALMSGLYLLPLIVSCALAAAATGIFMQRTGEYLPVMYIAQGFLVLGSGLLISLKFESNITKLVIFQILVGIGVGMNIEAPILAAQAAASVRDTAAVTATMGFVRSLSTAISVVVGGVVFQNGMNAKNGELASRLGSDSSLANIFNGDNAASSVEKISTVGLNADQQVLVRKTYFEALRMVWVMYVAFAGLATILNLFVRARKLRSENEGAVLGVDRSRQEDSRTNGVTEMELNDQHD
;
A
#
# COMPACT_ATOMS: atom_id res chain seq x y z
N MET A 1 25.77 32.60 44.28
CA MET A 1 25.50 31.69 45.41
C MET A 1 25.54 30.29 44.80
N SER A 2 26.61 29.63 44.72
CA SER A 2 27.54 28.97 45.62
C SER A 2 26.98 27.71 46.29
N LYS A 3 27.71 26.62 45.97
CA LYS A 3 27.91 25.32 46.63
C LYS A 3 27.14 24.17 45.92
N ALA A 4 27.78 23.28 45.22
CA ALA A 4 28.86 22.31 45.52
C ALA A 4 28.32 21.03 46.16
N LEU A 5 28.60 19.95 45.43
CA LEU A 5 28.86 18.57 45.86
C LEU A 5 28.93 17.77 44.55
N GLY A 6 29.99 17.22 44.07
CA GLY A 6 31.16 16.57 44.69
C GLY A 6 30.89 15.06 44.80
N LEU A 7 31.19 14.27 43.75
CA LEU A 7 31.45 12.83 43.93
C LEU A 7 32.24 12.23 42.78
N ALA A 8 33.43 11.93 43.11
CA ALA A 8 34.32 10.81 42.81
C ALA A 8 34.19 10.06 41.47
N ARG A 9 35.23 10.24 40.67
CA ARG A 9 35.73 9.32 39.65
C ARG A 9 36.27 8.05 40.32
N VAL A 10 35.83 6.90 39.90
CA VAL A 10 36.59 5.66 40.04
C VAL A 10 36.95 5.21 38.63
N SER A 11 38.18 5.39 38.25
CA SER A 11 38.84 4.79 37.13
C SER A 11 39.28 3.38 37.50
N SER A 12 38.88 2.35 36.78
CA SER A 12 39.59 1.10 36.75
C SER A 12 39.88 0.72 35.30
N SER A 13 41.12 0.97 34.94
CA SER A 13 41.78 0.45 33.76
C SER A 13 41.92 -1.07 33.87
N ILE A 14 41.40 -1.83 32.92
CA ILE A 14 41.74 -3.24 32.72
C ILE A 14 42.45 -3.35 31.38
N ASN A 15 43.74 -3.72 31.45
CA ASN A 15 44.64 -3.96 30.35
C ASN A 15 44.45 -5.38 29.81
N PRO A 16 44.23 -5.62 28.51
CA PRO A 16 44.10 -6.96 27.94
C PRO A 16 45.42 -7.47 27.38
N LYS A 17 46.32 -7.97 28.24
CA LYS A 17 47.45 -8.85 27.85
C LYS A 17 47.77 -9.72 29.07
N ASN A 18 47.29 -10.97 29.02
CA ASN A 18 47.92 -12.18 29.63
C ASN A 18 46.82 -13.23 29.89
N ILE A 19 46.63 -14.13 28.96
CA ILE A 19 46.24 -15.52 29.27
C ILE A 19 47.09 -16.41 28.38
N VAL A 20 48.14 -16.91 29.01
CA VAL A 20 49.07 -17.93 28.51
C VAL A 20 48.47 -19.31 28.78
N ASN A 21 48.57 -20.16 27.80
CA ASN A 21 48.50 -21.62 27.78
C ASN A 21 48.60 -22.36 29.13
N ASN A 22 47.65 -23.22 29.40
CA ASN A 22 47.92 -24.44 30.16
C ASN A 22 47.16 -25.63 29.53
N ARG A 23 47.86 -26.41 28.73
CA ARG A 23 47.49 -27.75 28.34
C ARG A 23 48.19 -28.71 29.29
N ALA A 24 47.43 -29.49 30.06
CA ALA A 24 47.94 -30.70 30.73
C ALA A 24 47.47 -31.94 29.95
N PRO A 25 48.33 -32.96 29.78
CA PRO A 25 48.02 -34.14 28.96
C PRO A 25 47.29 -35.20 29.77
N LEU A 26 46.19 -35.73 29.22
CA LEU A 26 45.57 -36.95 29.75
C LEU A 26 46.05 -38.19 29.03
N ALA A 27 46.36 -39.18 29.87
CA ALA A 27 47.03 -40.43 29.61
C ALA A 27 46.27 -41.37 28.66
N ARG A 28 47.04 -42.04 27.80
CA ARG A 28 46.67 -43.22 27.04
C ARG A 28 46.45 -44.40 28.01
N ALA A 29 45.26 -45.02 27.95
CA ALA A 29 45.05 -46.35 28.52
C ALA A 29 45.07 -47.39 27.38
N ASN A 30 45.96 -48.37 27.50
CA ASN A 30 46.11 -49.53 26.65
C ASN A 30 44.91 -50.48 26.82
N VAL A 31 44.41 -51.02 25.69
CA VAL A 31 43.59 -52.26 25.68
C VAL A 31 44.22 -53.24 24.70
N PRO A 32 44.38 -54.50 25.05
CA PRO A 32 45.15 -55.47 24.30
C PRO A 32 44.38 -56.13 23.15
N ASN A 33 45.16 -56.46 22.11
CA ASN A 33 44.79 -57.35 21.00
C ASN A 33 44.38 -58.74 21.47
N ALA A 34 43.30 -59.27 20.94
CA ALA A 34 43.04 -60.72 20.86
C ALA A 34 42.55 -61.06 19.44
N ALA A 35 43.12 -62.13 18.94
CA ALA A 35 43.20 -62.59 17.58
C ALA A 35 41.87 -63.13 17.00
N VAL A 36 41.73 -62.94 15.69
CA VAL A 36 41.45 -63.86 14.58
C VAL A 36 40.56 -65.08 14.91
N ASP A 37 39.39 -65.19 14.29
CA ASP A 37 39.10 -66.33 13.41
C ASP A 37 37.91 -66.09 12.47
N ASN A 38 38.07 -66.72 11.31
CA ASN A 38 37.22 -66.74 10.13
C ASN A 38 35.78 -67.19 10.36
N ALA A 39 34.85 -66.61 9.62
CA ALA A 39 33.91 -67.43 8.83
C ALA A 39 33.04 -66.55 7.91
N ASN A 40 32.98 -66.90 6.66
CA ASN A 40 32.08 -66.42 5.62
C ASN A 40 30.63 -66.39 6.06
N ALA A 41 30.01 -65.20 6.07
CA ALA A 41 28.57 -65.03 5.95
C ALA A 41 28.30 -63.75 5.17
N ALA A 42 27.58 -63.88 4.05
CA ALA A 42 27.14 -62.78 3.22
C ALA A 42 26.36 -61.74 4.04
N PRO A 43 26.58 -60.44 3.80
CA PRO A 43 25.81 -59.42 4.51
C PRO A 43 24.35 -59.48 4.05
N ALA A 44 23.46 -59.76 5.03
CA ALA A 44 22.03 -59.54 4.85
C ALA A 44 21.80 -58.07 4.47
N ARG A 45 21.13 -57.85 3.34
CA ARG A 45 20.64 -56.54 2.92
C ARG A 45 19.83 -55.92 4.08
N ALA A 46 20.34 -54.85 4.64
CA ALA A 46 19.55 -53.94 5.47
C ALA A 46 18.35 -53.46 4.64
N PRO A 47 17.15 -53.35 5.23
CA PRO A 47 16.02 -52.78 4.52
C PRO A 47 16.39 -51.37 4.10
N SER A 48 16.33 -51.13 2.80
CA SER A 48 16.46 -49.80 2.17
C SER A 48 15.60 -48.82 2.95
N GLY A 49 16.26 -47.93 3.70
CA GLY A 49 15.60 -46.81 4.33
C GLY A 49 14.72 -46.14 3.32
N SER A 50 13.45 -45.97 3.68
CA SER A 50 12.54 -45.11 3.00
C SER A 50 13.24 -43.74 2.85
N SER A 51 13.67 -43.46 1.64
CA SER A 51 14.01 -42.09 1.28
C SER A 51 12.79 -41.25 1.61
N GLU A 52 12.88 -40.51 2.72
CA GLU A 52 11.99 -39.41 2.97
C GLU A 52 12.10 -38.49 1.74
N GLN A 53 11.15 -38.68 0.84
CA GLN A 53 10.90 -37.74 -0.22
C GLN A 53 10.62 -36.42 0.49
N ALA A 54 11.63 -35.55 0.55
CA ALA A 54 11.40 -34.14 0.73
C ALA A 54 10.25 -33.81 -0.25
N THR A 55 9.09 -33.47 0.29
CA THR A 55 7.90 -33.15 -0.48
C THR A 55 8.24 -31.88 -1.23
N GLU A 56 8.86 -32.02 -2.42
CA GLU A 56 8.99 -30.91 -3.36
C GLU A 56 7.57 -30.37 -3.54
N SER A 57 7.35 -29.15 -3.10
CA SER A 57 6.12 -28.43 -3.38
C SER A 57 5.87 -28.54 -4.87
N PRO A 58 4.70 -29.05 -5.33
CA PRO A 58 4.47 -29.33 -6.74
C PRO A 58 4.68 -28.04 -7.52
N ARG A 59 5.74 -28.00 -8.32
CA ARG A 59 6.00 -26.86 -9.24
C ARG A 59 4.78 -26.72 -10.10
N LEU A 60 4.05 -25.61 -9.95
CA LEU A 60 2.91 -25.30 -10.78
C LEU A 60 3.36 -25.33 -12.24
N SER A 61 2.65 -26.08 -13.09
CA SER A 61 2.90 -26.05 -14.53
C SER A 61 2.85 -24.60 -15.04
N SER A 62 3.71 -24.25 -15.99
CA SER A 62 3.75 -22.91 -16.59
C SER A 62 2.38 -22.45 -17.11
N ALA A 63 1.56 -23.38 -17.60
CA ALA A 63 0.18 -23.11 -18.00
C ALA A 63 -0.70 -22.70 -16.80
N ASN A 64 -0.56 -23.36 -15.65
CA ASN A 64 -1.33 -23.00 -14.43
C ASN A 64 -0.92 -21.63 -13.90
N ILE A 65 0.37 -21.28 -13.96
CA ILE A 65 0.88 -19.96 -13.61
C ILE A 65 0.25 -18.90 -14.51
N ALA A 66 0.29 -19.10 -15.83
CA ALA A 66 -0.28 -18.16 -16.81
C ALA A 66 -1.78 -17.94 -16.58
N TRP A 67 -2.56 -18.99 -16.37
CA TRP A 67 -4.00 -18.90 -16.10
C TRP A 67 -4.30 -18.19 -14.79
N THR A 68 -3.54 -18.47 -13.74
CA THR A 68 -3.71 -17.79 -12.45
C THR A 68 -3.35 -16.30 -12.57
N MET A 69 -2.22 -15.96 -13.21
CA MET A 69 -1.84 -14.57 -13.45
C MET A 69 -2.87 -13.82 -14.29
N MET A 70 -3.40 -14.46 -15.34
CA MET A 70 -4.47 -13.86 -16.15
C MET A 70 -5.71 -13.56 -15.30
N SER A 71 -6.10 -14.49 -14.42
CA SER A 71 -7.22 -14.30 -13.50
C SER A 71 -6.99 -13.14 -12.53
N LEU A 72 -5.77 -13.02 -12.00
CA LEU A 72 -5.38 -11.91 -11.11
C LEU A 72 -5.37 -10.56 -11.86
N CYS A 73 -4.80 -10.53 -13.05
CA CYS A 73 -4.78 -9.34 -13.90
C CYS A 73 -6.20 -8.87 -14.24
N LEU A 74 -7.12 -9.81 -14.51
CA LEU A 74 -8.52 -9.47 -14.78
C LEU A 74 -9.23 -8.87 -13.56
N SER A 75 -8.89 -9.33 -12.35
CA SER A 75 -9.42 -8.75 -11.10
C SER A 75 -8.89 -7.34 -10.85
N VAL A 76 -7.60 -7.11 -11.13
CA VAL A 76 -7.00 -5.77 -11.07
C VAL A 76 -7.64 -4.85 -12.08
N LEU A 77 -7.82 -5.32 -13.31
CA LEU A 77 -8.48 -4.57 -14.37
C LEU A 77 -9.90 -4.15 -13.95
N LEU A 78 -10.68 -5.09 -13.40
CA LEU A 78 -12.04 -4.82 -12.91
C LEU A 78 -12.07 -3.72 -11.85
N SER A 79 -11.18 -3.81 -10.85
CA SER A 79 -11.07 -2.81 -9.79
C SER A 79 -10.64 -1.44 -10.31
N ALA A 80 -9.71 -1.41 -11.25
CA ALA A 80 -9.23 -0.17 -11.88
C ALA A 80 -10.31 0.50 -12.74
N LEU A 81 -11.03 -0.29 -13.53
CA LEU A 81 -12.15 0.17 -14.35
C LEU A 81 -13.24 0.81 -13.50
N ASP A 82 -13.66 0.15 -12.42
CA ASP A 82 -14.72 0.64 -11.53
C ASP A 82 -14.36 1.99 -10.89
N LEU A 83 -13.13 2.13 -10.43
CA LEU A 83 -12.65 3.37 -9.81
C LEU A 83 -12.65 4.54 -10.80
N THR A 84 -12.29 4.31 -12.05
CA THR A 84 -12.06 5.37 -13.03
C THR A 84 -13.30 5.70 -13.87
N ILE A 85 -14.21 4.73 -14.06
CA ILE A 85 -15.43 4.92 -14.84
C ILE A 85 -16.43 5.87 -14.15
N VAL A 86 -16.46 5.81 -12.83
CA VAL A 86 -17.40 6.58 -12.01
C VAL A 86 -17.02 8.07 -11.99
N THR A 87 -15.74 8.39 -11.98
CA THR A 87 -15.24 9.78 -11.81
C THR A 87 -15.85 10.75 -12.83
N PRO A 88 -15.82 10.50 -14.15
CA PRO A 88 -16.46 11.41 -15.12
C PRO A 88 -17.99 11.36 -15.09
N ALA A 89 -18.59 10.30 -14.54
CA ALA A 89 -20.03 10.16 -14.44
C ALA A 89 -20.65 10.85 -13.21
N ILE A 90 -19.83 11.23 -12.21
CA ILE A 90 -20.31 11.85 -10.96
C ILE A 90 -21.23 13.07 -11.22
N PRO A 91 -20.89 14.05 -12.08
CA PRO A 91 -21.76 15.20 -12.29
C PRO A 91 -23.14 14.82 -12.83
N ALA A 92 -23.21 13.88 -13.76
CA ALA A 92 -24.46 13.39 -14.32
C ALA A 92 -25.29 12.63 -13.29
N ILE A 93 -24.65 11.79 -12.46
CA ILE A 93 -25.30 11.05 -11.38
C ILE A 93 -25.87 12.02 -10.33
N VAL A 94 -25.10 12.99 -9.89
CA VAL A 94 -25.50 14.01 -8.91
C VAL A 94 -26.66 14.85 -9.45
N GLY A 95 -26.59 15.23 -10.72
CA GLY A 95 -27.68 15.95 -11.39
C GLY A 95 -28.98 15.15 -11.48
N SER A 96 -28.90 13.84 -11.78
CA SER A 96 -30.08 12.97 -11.88
C SER A 96 -30.76 12.71 -10.53
N PHE A 97 -29.98 12.59 -9.45
CA PHE A 97 -30.50 12.38 -8.08
C PHE A 97 -30.70 13.69 -7.30
N GLN A 98 -30.34 14.84 -7.85
CA GLN A 98 -30.44 16.16 -7.21
C GLN A 98 -29.83 16.21 -5.80
N SER A 99 -28.67 15.59 -5.60
CA SER A 99 -28.03 15.42 -4.30
C SER A 99 -26.60 15.96 -4.31
N ALA A 100 -26.38 17.18 -3.82
CA ALA A 100 -25.05 17.79 -3.72
C ALA A 100 -24.05 16.93 -2.90
N ALA A 101 -24.51 16.34 -1.80
CA ALA A 101 -23.69 15.44 -0.98
C ALA A 101 -23.23 14.18 -1.74
N GLY A 102 -23.99 13.76 -2.77
CA GLY A 102 -23.61 12.62 -3.60
C GLY A 102 -22.29 12.79 -4.33
N TYR A 103 -21.88 14.00 -4.65
CA TYR A 103 -20.63 14.27 -5.35
C TYR A 103 -19.42 13.68 -4.60
N THR A 104 -19.33 13.94 -3.31
CA THR A 104 -18.26 13.44 -2.45
C THR A 104 -18.45 11.96 -2.10
N TRP A 105 -19.70 11.57 -1.75
CA TRP A 105 -19.97 10.24 -1.21
C TRP A 105 -19.91 9.10 -2.22
N VAL A 106 -20.13 9.34 -3.50
CA VAL A 106 -20.04 8.29 -4.53
C VAL A 106 -18.60 7.75 -4.65
N GLY A 107 -17.61 8.61 -4.52
CA GLY A 107 -16.19 8.20 -4.47
C GLY A 107 -15.75 7.81 -3.05
N GLY A 108 -16.10 8.65 -2.06
CA GLY A 108 -15.67 8.52 -0.66
C GLY A 108 -16.11 7.21 -0.02
N ALA A 109 -17.37 6.78 -0.20
CA ALA A 109 -17.86 5.52 0.37
C ALA A 109 -17.07 4.29 -0.08
N TYR A 110 -16.67 4.25 -1.35
CA TYR A 110 -15.79 3.19 -1.87
C TYR A 110 -14.42 3.21 -1.20
N THR A 111 -13.75 4.36 -1.20
CA THR A 111 -12.37 4.48 -0.68
C THR A 111 -12.30 4.27 0.83
N LEU A 112 -13.29 4.74 1.59
CA LEU A 112 -13.40 4.52 3.03
C LEU A 112 -13.55 3.03 3.36
N ALA A 113 -14.51 2.36 2.72
CA ALA A 113 -14.73 0.92 2.91
C ALA A 113 -13.52 0.10 2.47
N TYR A 114 -12.90 0.46 1.35
CA TYR A 114 -11.68 -0.17 0.85
C TYR A 114 -10.55 -0.08 1.88
N ALA A 115 -10.24 1.11 2.38
CA ALA A 115 -9.14 1.33 3.30
C ALA A 115 -9.35 0.63 4.65
N ALA A 116 -10.54 0.72 5.21
CA ALA A 116 -10.84 0.21 6.54
C ALA A 116 -10.71 -1.33 6.64
N VAL A 117 -11.13 -2.07 5.61
CA VAL A 117 -11.20 -3.55 5.66
C VAL A 117 -9.94 -4.22 5.10
N THR A 118 -9.06 -3.46 4.42
CA THR A 118 -7.82 -3.98 3.83
C THR A 118 -7.01 -4.89 4.76
N PRO A 119 -6.76 -4.59 6.06
CA PRO A 119 -5.95 -5.45 6.93
C PRO A 119 -6.60 -6.79 7.25
N VAL A 120 -7.92 -6.83 7.30
CA VAL A 120 -8.69 -8.04 7.68
C VAL A 120 -8.60 -9.11 6.59
N TRP A 121 -8.59 -8.73 5.31
CA TRP A 121 -8.51 -9.68 4.19
C TRP A 121 -7.28 -10.57 4.22
N GLY A 122 -6.13 -10.02 4.63
CA GLY A 122 -4.89 -10.79 4.79
C GLY A 122 -5.06 -11.94 5.76
N SER A 123 -5.49 -11.64 7.00
CA SER A 123 -5.67 -12.62 8.07
C SER A 123 -6.73 -13.67 7.72
N VAL A 124 -7.85 -13.26 7.13
CA VAL A 124 -8.92 -14.16 6.72
C VAL A 124 -8.46 -15.14 5.63
N SER A 125 -7.66 -14.64 4.68
CA SER A 125 -7.13 -15.47 3.58
C SER A 125 -6.09 -16.49 4.02
N ASP A 126 -5.39 -16.21 5.11
CA ASP A 126 -4.44 -17.16 5.72
C ASP A 126 -5.15 -18.38 6.33
N ILE A 127 -6.38 -18.18 6.82
CA ILE A 127 -7.15 -19.22 7.51
C ILE A 127 -7.83 -20.16 6.51
N TRP A 128 -8.57 -19.62 5.54
CA TRP A 128 -9.36 -20.41 4.60
C TRP A 128 -8.72 -20.59 3.21
N GLY A 129 -7.59 -19.95 2.99
CA GLY A 129 -6.86 -20.01 1.74
C GLY A 129 -7.24 -18.91 0.75
N ARG A 130 -6.42 -18.78 -0.28
CA ARG A 130 -6.44 -17.63 -1.19
C ARG A 130 -7.63 -17.64 -2.15
N LYS A 131 -7.92 -18.83 -2.76
CA LYS A 131 -8.97 -18.94 -3.78
C LYS A 131 -10.37 -18.64 -3.25
N PRO A 132 -10.86 -19.27 -2.13
CA PRO A 132 -12.21 -19.01 -1.66
C PRO A 132 -12.39 -17.55 -1.22
N ILE A 133 -11.39 -16.95 -0.59
CA ILE A 133 -11.44 -15.57 -0.13
C ILE A 133 -11.44 -14.59 -1.31
N MET A 134 -10.64 -14.86 -2.35
CA MET A 134 -10.66 -14.07 -3.59
C MET A 134 -12.03 -14.12 -4.28
N LEU A 135 -12.65 -15.31 -4.36
CA LEU A 135 -13.99 -15.48 -4.92
C LEU A 135 -15.06 -14.72 -4.12
N ILE A 136 -14.96 -14.76 -2.77
CA ILE A 136 -15.86 -14.00 -1.89
C ILE A 136 -15.68 -12.50 -2.12
N ALA A 137 -14.46 -12.00 -2.24
CA ALA A 137 -14.18 -10.59 -2.51
C ALA A 137 -14.80 -10.13 -3.83
N VAL A 138 -14.63 -10.91 -4.91
CA VAL A 138 -15.24 -10.61 -6.21
C VAL A 138 -16.76 -10.69 -6.14
N ALA A 139 -17.32 -11.68 -5.43
CA ALA A 139 -18.77 -11.80 -5.26
C ALA A 139 -19.37 -10.58 -4.52
N ILE A 140 -18.72 -10.13 -3.43
CA ILE A 140 -19.12 -8.91 -2.71
C ILE A 140 -19.07 -7.70 -3.65
N PHE A 141 -17.99 -7.57 -4.43
CA PHE A 141 -17.85 -6.50 -5.41
C PHE A 141 -18.98 -6.49 -6.44
N LEU A 142 -19.31 -7.66 -7.00
CA LEU A 142 -20.42 -7.81 -7.97
C LEU A 142 -21.78 -7.49 -7.36
N VAL A 143 -22.03 -7.91 -6.12
CA VAL A 143 -23.26 -7.54 -5.38
C VAL A 143 -23.32 -6.03 -5.22
N GLY A 144 -22.24 -5.37 -4.81
CA GLY A 144 -22.17 -3.91 -4.73
C GLY A 144 -22.46 -3.23 -6.08
N SER A 145 -21.88 -3.78 -7.17
CA SER A 145 -22.11 -3.29 -8.53
C SER A 145 -23.58 -3.42 -8.95
N LEU A 146 -24.24 -4.54 -8.60
CA LEU A 146 -25.65 -4.74 -8.84
C LEU A 146 -26.51 -3.75 -8.05
N VAL A 147 -26.20 -3.52 -6.76
CA VAL A 147 -26.88 -2.52 -5.93
C VAL A 147 -26.74 -1.13 -6.53
N CYS A 148 -25.55 -0.76 -7.02
CA CYS A 148 -25.33 0.52 -7.69
C CYS A 148 -26.16 0.64 -8.98
N ALA A 149 -26.21 -0.41 -9.79
CA ALA A 149 -26.95 -0.43 -11.07
C ALA A 149 -28.47 -0.32 -10.88
N LEU A 150 -29.00 -0.86 -9.78
CA LEU A 150 -30.42 -0.86 -9.45
C LEU A 150 -30.82 0.25 -8.47
N ALA A 151 -29.91 1.17 -8.13
CA ALA A 151 -30.13 2.17 -7.09
C ALA A 151 -31.25 3.16 -7.46
N PRO A 152 -32.37 3.21 -6.73
CA PRO A 152 -33.45 4.14 -6.99
C PRO A 152 -33.22 5.53 -6.38
N LYS A 153 -32.26 5.66 -5.45
CA LYS A 153 -31.95 6.88 -4.69
C LYS A 153 -30.46 6.96 -4.44
N MET A 154 -29.94 8.19 -4.23
CA MET A 154 -28.53 8.44 -3.94
C MET A 154 -27.99 7.59 -2.77
N ASN A 155 -28.75 7.45 -1.66
CA ASN A 155 -28.32 6.65 -0.51
C ASN A 155 -28.11 5.16 -0.86
N ALA A 156 -28.91 4.59 -1.74
CA ALA A 156 -28.75 3.22 -2.21
C ALA A 156 -27.47 3.08 -3.05
N LEU A 157 -27.17 4.08 -3.89
CA LEU A 157 -25.93 4.13 -4.66
C LEU A 157 -24.70 4.20 -3.75
N ILE A 158 -24.73 5.05 -2.73
CA ILE A 158 -23.64 5.19 -1.74
C ILE A 158 -23.41 3.87 -0.99
N VAL A 159 -24.47 3.19 -0.56
CA VAL A 159 -24.37 1.86 0.08
C VAL A 159 -23.76 0.84 -0.90
N GLY A 160 -24.21 0.83 -2.15
CA GLY A 160 -23.62 -0.03 -3.19
C GLY A 160 -22.13 0.23 -3.39
N ARG A 161 -21.70 1.50 -3.41
CA ARG A 161 -20.29 1.91 -3.48
C ARG A 161 -19.48 1.43 -2.26
N ALA A 162 -20.05 1.50 -1.06
CA ALA A 162 -19.39 0.96 0.14
C ALA A 162 -19.21 -0.57 0.03
N ILE A 163 -20.23 -1.31 -0.42
CA ILE A 163 -20.13 -2.76 -0.65
C ILE A 163 -19.07 -3.08 -1.73
N GLN A 164 -19.04 -2.32 -2.83
CA GLN A 164 -17.98 -2.45 -3.84
C GLN A 164 -16.58 -2.20 -3.25
N GLY A 165 -16.43 -1.19 -2.38
CA GLY A 165 -15.16 -0.90 -1.70
C GLY A 165 -14.68 -2.06 -0.83
N LEU A 166 -15.59 -2.72 -0.09
CA LEU A 166 -15.28 -3.92 0.69
C LEU A 166 -14.71 -5.04 -0.21
N GLY A 167 -15.38 -5.35 -1.31
CA GLY A 167 -14.93 -6.37 -2.27
C GLY A 167 -13.66 -5.96 -3.01
N GLY A 168 -13.57 -4.71 -3.45
CA GLY A 168 -12.41 -4.14 -4.15
C GLY A 168 -11.12 -4.22 -3.35
N SER A 169 -11.21 -3.95 -2.04
CA SER A 169 -10.06 -4.07 -1.14
C SER A 169 -9.57 -5.52 -1.03
N GLY A 170 -10.50 -6.46 -0.93
CA GLY A 170 -10.19 -7.88 -0.94
C GLY A 170 -9.49 -8.31 -2.23
N MET A 171 -10.01 -7.90 -3.40
CA MET A 171 -9.37 -8.17 -4.69
C MET A 171 -7.95 -7.61 -4.76
N GLY A 172 -7.76 -6.32 -4.42
CA GLY A 172 -6.46 -5.65 -4.51
C GLY A 172 -5.39 -6.29 -3.62
N ILE A 173 -5.72 -6.59 -2.37
CA ILE A 173 -4.78 -7.23 -1.43
C ILE A 173 -4.51 -8.68 -1.80
N MET A 174 -5.56 -9.43 -2.18
CA MET A 174 -5.40 -10.84 -2.54
C MET A 174 -4.52 -11.05 -3.77
N VAL A 175 -4.56 -10.15 -4.75
CA VAL A 175 -3.65 -10.20 -5.90
C VAL A 175 -2.20 -10.15 -5.43
N ASN A 176 -1.85 -9.18 -4.58
CA ASN A 176 -0.49 -9.03 -4.06
C ASN A 176 -0.06 -10.22 -3.20
N ILE A 177 -0.96 -10.74 -2.36
CA ILE A 177 -0.68 -11.91 -1.51
C ILE A 177 -0.47 -13.17 -2.36
N VAL A 178 -1.35 -13.44 -3.34
CA VAL A 178 -1.25 -14.62 -4.20
C VAL A 178 0.02 -14.58 -5.04
N VAL A 179 0.39 -13.44 -5.60
CA VAL A 179 1.68 -13.27 -6.29
C VAL A 179 2.84 -13.55 -5.33
N SER A 180 2.73 -13.07 -4.08
CA SER A 180 3.76 -13.33 -3.07
C SER A 180 3.87 -14.81 -2.67
N ASP A 181 2.78 -15.56 -2.71
CA ASP A 181 2.77 -17.00 -2.40
C ASP A 181 3.26 -17.85 -3.58
N MET A 182 3.01 -17.41 -4.81
CA MET A 182 3.35 -18.17 -6.02
C MET A 182 4.81 -18.02 -6.46
N PHE A 183 5.41 -16.88 -6.18
CA PHE A 183 6.71 -16.52 -6.72
C PHE A 183 7.75 -16.29 -5.62
N SER A 184 9.01 -16.59 -5.95
CA SER A 184 10.15 -16.25 -5.10
C SER A 184 10.23 -14.73 -4.88
N LEU A 185 10.84 -14.29 -3.78
CA LEU A 185 11.03 -12.86 -3.51
C LEU A 185 11.68 -12.11 -4.69
N ARG A 186 12.54 -12.80 -5.43
CA ARG A 186 13.25 -12.26 -6.59
C ARG A 186 12.32 -12.06 -7.79
N ASP A 187 11.42 -13.01 -8.04
CA ASP A 187 10.51 -12.97 -9.19
C ASP A 187 9.27 -12.11 -8.92
N ARG A 188 8.85 -11.96 -7.66
CA ARG A 188 7.65 -11.18 -7.26
C ARG A 188 7.61 -9.79 -7.87
N GLY A 189 8.77 -9.10 -7.90
CA GLY A 189 8.87 -7.76 -8.45
C GLY A 189 8.36 -7.65 -9.88
N LEU A 190 8.67 -8.61 -10.74
CA LEU A 190 8.19 -8.65 -12.12
C LEU A 190 6.68 -8.87 -12.19
N TYR A 191 6.15 -9.85 -11.45
CA TYR A 191 4.73 -10.18 -11.52
C TYR A 191 3.84 -9.11 -10.88
N LEU A 192 4.29 -8.47 -9.80
CA LEU A 192 3.63 -7.30 -9.23
C LEU A 192 3.66 -6.11 -10.20
N ALA A 193 4.77 -5.90 -10.90
CA ALA A 193 4.86 -4.86 -11.93
C ALA A 193 3.90 -5.10 -13.10
N ILE A 194 3.67 -6.36 -13.49
CA ILE A 194 2.66 -6.72 -14.51
C ILE A 194 1.26 -6.33 -14.01
N THR A 195 0.91 -6.62 -12.76
CA THR A 195 -0.40 -6.22 -12.21
C THR A 195 -0.55 -4.71 -12.12
N SER A 196 0.52 -3.98 -11.78
CA SER A 196 0.55 -2.51 -11.77
C SER A 196 0.37 -1.92 -13.17
N LEU A 197 0.96 -2.54 -14.20
CA LEU A 197 0.75 -2.15 -15.60
C LEU A 197 -0.71 -2.36 -16.04
N VAL A 198 -1.30 -3.48 -15.68
CA VAL A 198 -2.72 -3.77 -15.96
C VAL A 198 -3.63 -2.75 -15.27
N TRP A 199 -3.29 -2.37 -14.02
CA TRP A 199 -4.02 -1.33 -13.31
C TRP A 199 -3.96 0.02 -14.06
N ALA A 200 -2.79 0.42 -14.55
CA ALA A 200 -2.61 1.65 -15.30
C ALA A 200 -3.41 1.65 -16.62
N VAL A 201 -3.39 0.52 -17.35
CA VAL A 201 -4.19 0.33 -18.58
C VAL A 201 -5.69 0.38 -18.27
N GLY A 202 -6.13 -0.30 -17.21
CA GLY A 202 -7.51 -0.27 -16.75
C GLY A 202 -7.97 1.14 -16.39
N SER A 203 -7.13 1.89 -15.71
CA SER A 203 -7.41 3.28 -15.35
C SER A 203 -7.53 4.21 -16.57
N ALA A 204 -6.77 3.95 -17.63
CA ALA A 204 -6.84 4.73 -18.87
C ALA A 204 -8.08 4.40 -19.73
N ILE A 205 -8.52 3.13 -19.74
CA ILE A 205 -9.62 2.62 -20.57
C ILE A 205 -10.97 2.66 -19.83
N GLY A 206 -10.94 2.86 -18.50
CA GLY A 206 -12.10 2.79 -17.62
C GLY A 206 -13.39 3.44 -18.14
N PRO A 207 -13.34 4.68 -18.60
CA PRO A 207 -14.54 5.38 -19.11
C PRO A 207 -15.24 4.70 -20.30
N VAL A 208 -14.60 3.72 -20.95
CA VAL A 208 -15.08 3.11 -22.22
C VAL A 208 -15.71 1.72 -22.05
N LEU A 209 -15.33 0.88 -21.06
CA LEU A 209 -15.60 -0.58 -21.08
C LEU A 209 -16.39 -1.20 -19.89
N GLY A 210 -16.93 -0.47 -18.99
CA GLY A 210 -17.41 -0.78 -17.62
C GLY A 210 -18.09 -2.08 -17.22
N VAL A 211 -19.12 -2.62 -17.82
CA VAL A 211 -20.03 -3.59 -17.15
C VAL A 211 -19.82 -5.09 -17.46
N PRO A 212 -19.44 -5.54 -18.64
CA PRO A 212 -19.33 -6.99 -18.90
C PRO A 212 -18.12 -7.68 -18.28
N VAL A 213 -17.08 -6.91 -17.91
CA VAL A 213 -15.78 -7.47 -17.46
C VAL A 213 -15.87 -8.18 -16.10
N GLY A 214 -16.76 -7.75 -15.20
CA GLY A 214 -16.88 -8.32 -13.86
C GLY A 214 -17.37 -9.77 -13.84
N ALA A 215 -18.40 -10.08 -14.60
CA ALA A 215 -18.92 -11.45 -14.69
C ALA A 215 -17.90 -12.40 -15.32
N VAL A 216 -17.21 -11.94 -16.36
CA VAL A 216 -16.12 -12.70 -17.01
C VAL A 216 -14.98 -12.93 -16.01
N SER A 217 -14.59 -11.92 -15.23
CA SER A 217 -13.55 -12.03 -14.20
C SER A 217 -13.89 -13.10 -13.17
N PHE A 218 -15.12 -13.11 -12.67
CA PHE A 218 -15.56 -14.11 -11.68
C PHE A 218 -15.50 -15.53 -12.25
N LEU A 219 -15.97 -15.74 -13.46
CA LEU A 219 -15.94 -17.07 -14.11
C LEU A 219 -14.51 -17.53 -14.36
N VAL A 220 -13.64 -16.65 -14.84
CA VAL A 220 -12.22 -16.98 -15.06
C VAL A 220 -11.53 -17.34 -13.75
N LEU A 221 -11.76 -16.59 -12.66
CA LEU A 221 -11.23 -16.93 -11.33
C LEU A 221 -11.76 -18.27 -10.81
N LEU A 222 -13.04 -18.53 -10.97
CA LEU A 222 -13.68 -19.75 -10.49
C LEU A 222 -13.08 -21.00 -11.14
N PHE A 223 -12.90 -20.98 -12.46
CA PHE A 223 -12.44 -22.14 -13.22
C PHE A 223 -10.92 -22.27 -13.29
N PHE A 224 -10.20 -21.17 -13.46
CA PHE A 224 -8.78 -21.18 -13.81
C PHE A 224 -7.84 -20.89 -12.65
N MET A 225 -8.28 -20.23 -11.57
CA MET A 225 -7.41 -19.97 -10.43
C MET A 225 -7.09 -21.27 -9.67
N ARG A 226 -5.83 -21.70 -9.72
CA ARG A 226 -5.32 -22.90 -9.03
C ARG A 226 -4.27 -22.51 -8.01
N VAL A 227 -4.71 -22.22 -6.78
CA VAL A 227 -3.86 -21.90 -5.64
C VAL A 227 -4.21 -22.84 -4.49
N GLN A 228 -3.21 -23.16 -3.67
CA GLN A 228 -3.41 -24.01 -2.50
C GLN A 228 -4.45 -23.40 -1.55
N SER A 229 -5.43 -24.21 -1.17
CA SER A 229 -6.46 -23.83 -0.20
C SER A 229 -6.53 -24.90 0.89
N PRO A 230 -6.22 -24.57 2.14
CA PRO A 230 -6.35 -25.50 3.25
C PRO A 230 -7.83 -25.84 3.46
N ARG A 231 -8.12 -27.09 3.82
CA ARG A 231 -9.46 -27.54 4.17
C ARG A 231 -9.78 -27.20 5.63
N THR A 232 -9.73 -25.92 5.98
CA THR A 232 -10.04 -25.45 7.33
C THR A 232 -11.54 -25.44 7.56
N PRO A 233 -12.09 -26.17 8.56
CA PRO A 233 -13.50 -26.10 8.92
C PRO A 233 -13.90 -24.65 9.27
N ILE A 234 -15.08 -24.21 8.83
CA ILE A 234 -15.56 -22.85 9.06
C ILE A 234 -15.55 -22.49 10.55
N ALA A 235 -16.07 -23.37 11.40
CA ALA A 235 -16.13 -23.14 12.84
C ALA A 235 -14.74 -23.04 13.50
N ALA A 236 -13.76 -23.79 13.02
CA ALA A 236 -12.37 -23.69 13.49
C ALA A 236 -11.73 -22.37 13.04
N GLY A 237 -11.93 -21.98 11.79
CA GLY A 237 -11.43 -20.72 11.26
C GLY A 237 -12.00 -19.51 12.00
N LEU A 238 -13.30 -19.46 12.27
CA LEU A 238 -13.95 -18.37 13.00
C LEU A 238 -13.39 -18.17 14.42
N LYS A 239 -12.89 -19.23 15.08
CA LYS A 239 -12.27 -19.14 16.40
C LYS A 239 -10.85 -18.57 16.38
N VAL A 240 -10.19 -18.61 15.24
CA VAL A 240 -8.79 -18.16 15.07
C VAL A 240 -8.73 -16.67 14.70
N ILE A 241 -9.82 -16.11 14.14
CA ILE A 241 -9.90 -14.69 13.82
C ILE A 241 -9.80 -13.85 15.09
N ASP A 242 -8.97 -12.81 15.05
CA ASP A 242 -9.01 -11.73 16.03
C ASP A 242 -10.18 -10.78 15.71
N TRP A 243 -11.36 -11.12 16.23
CA TRP A 243 -12.57 -10.31 16.07
C TRP A 243 -12.43 -8.95 16.73
N THR A 244 -11.80 -8.90 17.90
CA THR A 244 -11.58 -7.65 18.65
C THR A 244 -10.68 -6.72 17.85
N GLY A 245 -9.53 -7.20 17.39
CA GLY A 245 -8.62 -6.44 16.53
C GLY A 245 -9.30 -6.01 15.22
N SER A 246 -10.08 -6.89 14.59
CA SER A 246 -10.82 -6.58 13.36
C SER A 246 -11.80 -5.43 13.54
N VAL A 247 -12.60 -5.45 14.63
CA VAL A 247 -13.56 -4.38 14.92
C VAL A 247 -12.84 -3.07 15.26
N LEU A 248 -11.76 -3.14 16.05
CA LEU A 248 -11.01 -1.96 16.44
C LEU A 248 -10.31 -1.29 15.26
N ILE A 249 -9.64 -2.06 14.39
CA ILE A 249 -8.94 -1.46 13.23
C ILE A 249 -9.92 -0.90 12.20
N VAL A 250 -11.00 -1.64 11.90
CA VAL A 250 -12.02 -1.18 10.95
C VAL A 250 -12.76 0.03 11.51
N GLY A 251 -13.22 -0.04 12.75
CA GLY A 251 -13.95 1.05 13.41
C GLY A 251 -13.08 2.30 13.58
N GLY A 252 -11.85 2.14 14.07
CA GLY A 252 -10.91 3.25 14.25
C GLY A 252 -10.53 3.90 12.91
N ALA A 253 -10.20 3.09 11.90
CA ALA A 253 -9.88 3.60 10.57
C ALA A 253 -11.08 4.33 9.94
N LEU A 254 -12.30 3.78 10.03
CA LEU A 254 -13.51 4.43 9.53
C LEU A 254 -13.76 5.76 10.23
N MET A 255 -13.64 5.83 11.57
CA MET A 255 -13.83 7.08 12.31
C MET A 255 -12.84 8.15 11.88
N VAL A 256 -11.54 7.82 11.77
CA VAL A 256 -10.51 8.77 11.34
C VAL A 256 -10.75 9.21 9.89
N LEU A 257 -11.00 8.28 8.99
CA LEU A 257 -11.22 8.58 7.58
C LEU A 257 -12.51 9.36 7.35
N LEU A 258 -13.60 9.04 8.07
CA LEU A 258 -14.84 9.82 8.04
C LEU A 258 -14.64 11.24 8.55
N ALA A 259 -13.85 11.43 9.62
CA ALA A 259 -13.54 12.76 10.11
C ALA A 259 -12.77 13.58 9.07
N LEU A 260 -11.83 12.96 8.37
CA LEU A 260 -11.09 13.60 7.30
C LEU A 260 -11.98 13.94 6.09
N GLU A 261 -12.90 13.05 5.71
CA GLU A 261 -13.82 13.25 4.60
C GLU A 261 -14.91 14.31 4.90
N PHE A 262 -15.36 14.38 6.16
CA PHE A 262 -16.34 15.38 6.59
C PHE A 262 -15.73 16.75 6.80
N GLY A 263 -14.45 16.84 7.17
CA GLY A 263 -13.77 18.09 7.52
C GLY A 263 -13.81 19.10 6.38
N ASP A 264 -14.45 20.24 6.62
CA ASP A 264 -14.68 21.36 5.70
C ASP A 264 -15.51 21.07 4.44
N VAL A 265 -15.97 19.80 4.28
CA VAL A 265 -16.85 19.42 3.16
C VAL A 265 -18.30 19.36 3.63
N VAL A 266 -18.56 18.73 4.77
CA VAL A 266 -19.90 18.55 5.36
C VAL A 266 -20.03 19.32 6.66
N TYR A 267 -19.01 19.32 7.47
CA TYR A 267 -18.92 19.99 8.77
C TYR A 267 -17.61 20.75 8.89
N SER A 268 -17.65 21.93 9.51
CA SER A 268 -16.42 22.67 9.84
C SER A 268 -15.47 21.81 10.71
N TRP A 269 -14.17 21.98 10.55
CA TRP A 269 -13.14 21.33 11.39
C TRP A 269 -13.36 21.54 12.89
N SER A 270 -13.96 22.66 13.29
CA SER A 270 -14.31 22.98 14.67
C SER A 270 -15.59 22.33 15.16
N SER A 271 -16.32 21.59 14.32
CA SER A 271 -17.56 20.92 14.69
C SER A 271 -17.32 19.78 15.67
N ALA A 272 -18.25 19.61 16.62
CA ALA A 272 -18.19 18.51 17.57
C ALA A 272 -18.12 17.14 16.88
N THR A 273 -18.79 16.97 15.74
CA THR A 273 -18.81 15.72 14.97
C THR A 273 -17.40 15.35 14.48
N VAL A 274 -16.68 16.28 13.82
CA VAL A 274 -15.33 16.03 13.29
C VAL A 274 -14.34 15.81 14.43
N ILE A 275 -14.40 16.66 15.48
CA ILE A 275 -13.51 16.54 16.64
C ILE A 275 -13.74 15.21 17.38
N CYS A 276 -14.99 14.82 17.62
CA CYS A 276 -15.31 13.54 18.26
C CYS A 276 -14.83 12.35 17.40
N LEU A 277 -15.06 12.36 16.10
CA LEU A 277 -14.60 11.29 15.20
C LEU A 277 -13.08 11.17 15.20
N LEU A 278 -12.32 12.29 15.22
CA LEU A 278 -10.86 12.26 15.30
C LEU A 278 -10.37 11.72 16.64
N ILE A 279 -10.92 12.24 17.75
CA ILE A 279 -10.49 11.84 19.10
C ILE A 279 -10.83 10.36 19.35
N PHE A 280 -12.08 9.97 19.14
CA PHE A 280 -12.51 8.58 19.37
C PHE A 280 -11.88 7.63 18.36
N GLY A 281 -11.76 8.01 17.09
CA GLY A 281 -11.08 7.21 16.08
C GLY A 281 -9.60 6.96 16.44
N THR A 282 -8.89 7.98 16.84
CA THR A 282 -7.48 7.86 17.30
C THR A 282 -7.38 7.01 18.58
N ALA A 283 -8.31 7.18 19.52
CA ALA A 283 -8.36 6.37 20.74
C ALA A 283 -8.63 4.89 20.42
N VAL A 284 -9.56 4.60 19.51
CA VAL A 284 -9.84 3.21 19.06
C VAL A 284 -8.64 2.60 18.33
N MET A 285 -7.93 3.38 17.51
CA MET A 285 -6.66 2.93 16.90
C MET A 285 -5.57 2.64 17.96
N ALA A 286 -5.48 3.44 19.01
CA ALA A 286 -4.58 3.16 20.12
C ALA A 286 -4.98 1.88 20.87
N LEU A 287 -6.27 1.65 21.10
CA LEU A 287 -6.79 0.40 21.68
C LEU A 287 -6.51 -0.80 20.78
N PHE A 288 -6.59 -0.64 19.45
CA PHE A 288 -6.16 -1.66 18.51
C PHE A 288 -4.70 -2.05 18.73
N VAL A 289 -3.77 -1.09 18.84
CA VAL A 289 -2.35 -1.36 19.11
C VAL A 289 -2.16 -2.09 20.44
N VAL A 290 -2.92 -1.73 21.49
CA VAL A 290 -2.88 -2.43 22.78
C VAL A 290 -3.41 -3.86 22.65
N ASN A 291 -4.48 -4.08 21.88
CA ASN A 291 -5.03 -5.41 21.59
C ASN A 291 -3.97 -6.29 20.90
N GLU A 292 -3.36 -5.79 19.83
CA GLU A 292 -2.31 -6.49 19.07
C GLU A 292 -1.08 -6.83 19.94
N TRP A 293 -0.76 -5.96 20.92
CA TRP A 293 0.40 -6.16 21.80
C TRP A 293 0.16 -7.17 22.91
N LYS A 294 -1.02 -7.14 23.54
CA LYS A 294 -1.23 -7.87 24.83
C LYS A 294 -2.30 -8.96 24.76
N ILE A 295 -3.26 -8.85 23.87
CA ILE A 295 -4.49 -9.65 23.91
C ILE A 295 -4.56 -10.62 22.73
N ALA A 296 -4.21 -10.19 21.53
CA ALA A 296 -4.37 -10.97 20.32
C ALA A 296 -3.42 -12.18 20.30
N LYS A 297 -4.00 -13.37 20.20
CA LYS A 297 -3.23 -14.63 19.98
C LYS A 297 -2.75 -14.75 18.54
N ASN A 298 -3.57 -14.30 17.60
CA ASN A 298 -3.26 -14.27 16.16
C ASN A 298 -3.44 -12.83 15.67
N PRO A 299 -2.44 -11.95 15.86
CA PRO A 299 -2.54 -10.53 15.55
C PRO A 299 -2.78 -10.31 14.05
N ILE A 300 -3.62 -9.32 13.70
CA ILE A 300 -3.86 -8.89 12.33
C ILE A 300 -2.64 -8.17 11.78
N ILE A 301 -2.06 -7.27 12.59
CA ILE A 301 -0.83 -6.53 12.29
C ILE A 301 0.19 -6.84 13.39
N PRO A 302 1.04 -7.87 13.20
CA PRO A 302 2.02 -8.26 14.19
C PRO A 302 3.00 -7.14 14.52
N LEU A 303 3.08 -6.69 15.78
CA LEU A 303 3.93 -5.56 16.16
C LEU A 303 5.44 -5.82 16.02
N TRP A 304 5.89 -7.08 15.98
CA TRP A 304 7.30 -7.39 15.69
C TRP A 304 7.74 -6.99 14.27
N LEU A 305 6.80 -6.71 13.37
CA LEU A 305 7.09 -6.12 12.07
C LEU A 305 7.71 -4.71 12.21
N PHE A 306 7.46 -4.06 13.35
CA PHE A 306 7.96 -2.71 13.65
C PHE A 306 9.07 -2.70 14.71
N ALA A 307 9.65 -3.83 15.06
CA ALA A 307 10.60 -3.97 16.17
C ALA A 307 11.94 -3.25 15.98
N SER A 308 12.27 -2.78 14.77
CA SER A 308 13.50 -2.04 14.50
C SER A 308 13.31 -0.97 13.43
N PRO A 309 14.11 0.12 13.47
CA PRO A 309 14.01 1.20 12.46
C PRO A 309 14.13 0.69 11.02
N SER A 310 14.95 -0.33 10.79
CA SER A 310 15.14 -0.90 9.46
C SER A 310 13.94 -1.72 8.96
N LYS A 311 13.09 -2.20 9.86
CA LYS A 311 11.83 -2.86 9.52
C LYS A 311 10.71 -1.85 9.29
N VAL A 312 10.71 -0.73 10.05
CA VAL A 312 9.71 0.35 9.94
C VAL A 312 9.94 1.18 8.67
N ALA A 313 11.19 1.43 8.32
CA ALA A 313 11.56 2.32 7.22
C ALA A 313 10.83 2.02 5.88
N PRO A 314 10.72 0.77 5.40
CA PRO A 314 9.99 0.48 4.16
C PRO A 314 8.52 0.91 4.20
N TYR A 315 7.83 0.75 5.35
CA TYR A 315 6.42 1.17 5.49
C TYR A 315 6.28 2.69 5.40
N VAL A 316 7.14 3.44 6.09
CA VAL A 316 7.08 4.91 6.08
C VAL A 316 7.52 5.48 4.75
N VAL A 317 8.55 4.92 4.11
CA VAL A 317 8.95 5.29 2.74
C VAL A 317 7.78 5.07 1.77
N PHE A 318 7.10 3.92 1.86
CA PHE A 318 5.94 3.62 1.03
C PHE A 318 4.77 4.56 1.30
N ALA A 319 4.52 4.89 2.58
CA ALA A 319 3.52 5.89 2.98
C ALA A 319 3.79 7.25 2.35
N CYS A 320 5.01 7.77 2.48
CA CYS A 320 5.39 9.06 1.91
C CYS A 320 5.32 9.08 0.38
N ASN A 321 5.76 7.99 -0.28
CA ASN A 321 5.66 7.87 -1.74
C ASN A 321 4.20 7.85 -2.22
N SER A 322 3.34 7.10 -1.53
CA SER A 322 1.90 7.06 -1.81
C SER A 322 1.23 8.41 -1.57
N TYR A 323 1.63 9.11 -0.50
CA TYR A 323 1.19 10.45 -0.16
C TYR A 323 1.51 11.46 -1.28
N VAL A 324 2.75 11.45 -1.76
CA VAL A 324 3.20 12.35 -2.84
C VAL A 324 2.52 12.04 -4.15
N PHE A 325 2.44 10.74 -4.53
CA PHE A 325 1.86 10.32 -5.79
C PHE A 325 0.39 10.71 -5.93
N ILE A 326 -0.42 10.30 -4.95
CA ILE A 326 -1.86 10.53 -5.05
C ILE A 326 -2.21 12.02 -4.94
N GLY A 327 -1.48 12.75 -4.09
CA GLY A 327 -1.68 14.18 -3.97
C GLY A 327 -1.37 14.92 -5.26
N GLN A 328 -0.27 14.58 -5.93
CA GLN A 328 0.05 15.16 -7.23
C GLN A 328 -0.97 14.75 -8.31
N ALA A 329 -1.38 13.47 -8.33
CA ALA A 329 -2.41 13.02 -9.26
C ALA A 329 -3.76 13.73 -9.06
N TYR A 330 -4.06 14.16 -7.83
CA TYR A 330 -5.30 14.88 -7.50
C TYR A 330 -5.22 16.38 -7.80
N TYR A 331 -4.10 17.04 -7.47
CA TYR A 331 -3.97 18.50 -7.59
C TYR A 331 -3.41 18.99 -8.94
N LEU A 332 -2.78 18.13 -9.75
CA LEU A 332 -2.35 18.49 -11.11
C LEU A 332 -3.53 18.77 -12.06
N PRO A 333 -4.62 18.00 -12.07
CA PRO A 333 -5.82 18.36 -12.82
C PRO A 333 -6.43 19.69 -12.37
N LEU A 334 -6.44 19.97 -11.06
CA LEU A 334 -6.91 21.24 -10.52
C LEU A 334 -6.06 22.42 -11.03
N TYR A 335 -4.72 22.26 -11.06
CA TYR A 335 -3.81 23.22 -11.68
C TYR A 335 -4.10 23.42 -13.17
N ALA A 336 -4.29 22.33 -13.91
CA ALA A 336 -4.56 22.41 -15.34
C ALA A 336 -5.88 23.18 -15.64
N GLN A 337 -6.91 22.96 -14.85
CA GLN A 337 -8.20 23.63 -15.01
C GLN A 337 -8.14 25.08 -14.54
N SER A 338 -7.56 25.34 -13.36
CA SER A 338 -7.55 26.69 -12.78
C SER A 338 -6.54 27.61 -13.43
N ALA A 339 -5.28 27.20 -13.59
CA ALA A 339 -4.20 28.03 -14.11
C ALA A 339 -4.10 28.01 -15.66
N LEU A 340 -4.20 26.80 -16.26
CA LEU A 340 -4.04 26.65 -17.73
C LEU A 340 -5.34 26.77 -18.51
N ALA A 341 -6.49 26.97 -17.85
CA ALA A 341 -7.81 27.00 -18.47
C ALA A 341 -8.17 25.75 -19.28
N ALA A 342 -7.62 24.60 -18.89
CA ALA A 342 -7.92 23.33 -19.54
C ALA A 342 -9.37 22.89 -19.22
N THR A 343 -10.02 22.23 -20.16
CA THR A 343 -11.28 21.54 -19.89
C THR A 343 -11.05 20.34 -18.97
N ALA A 344 -12.08 19.83 -18.34
CA ALA A 344 -11.99 18.64 -17.50
C ALA A 344 -11.36 17.44 -18.24
N LEU A 345 -11.73 17.22 -19.51
CA LEU A 345 -11.15 16.17 -20.35
C LEU A 345 -9.65 16.41 -20.61
N MET A 346 -9.26 17.64 -20.98
CA MET A 346 -7.86 17.98 -21.23
C MET A 346 -7.01 17.90 -19.98
N SER A 347 -7.56 18.23 -18.82
CA SER A 347 -6.84 18.10 -17.54
C SER A 347 -6.53 16.63 -17.21
N GLY A 348 -7.41 15.71 -17.54
CA GLY A 348 -7.17 14.27 -17.47
C GLY A 348 -6.08 13.81 -18.45
N LEU A 349 -6.09 14.30 -19.69
CA LEU A 349 -5.05 14.00 -20.68
C LEU A 349 -3.67 14.53 -20.24
N TYR A 350 -3.62 15.70 -19.60
CA TYR A 350 -2.37 16.24 -19.05
C TYR A 350 -1.80 15.42 -17.88
N LEU A 351 -2.58 14.51 -17.27
CA LEU A 351 -2.10 13.60 -16.24
C LEU A 351 -1.46 12.32 -16.81
N LEU A 352 -1.72 11.98 -18.09
CA LEU A 352 -1.20 10.75 -18.71
C LEU A 352 0.33 10.61 -18.63
N PRO A 353 1.16 11.65 -18.80
CA PRO A 353 2.61 11.53 -18.67
C PRO A 353 3.05 10.96 -17.32
N LEU A 354 2.39 11.36 -16.22
CA LEU A 354 2.64 10.85 -14.87
C LEU A 354 2.30 9.37 -14.77
N ILE A 355 1.10 8.99 -15.22
CA ILE A 355 0.59 7.62 -15.10
C ILE A 355 1.39 6.65 -15.98
N VAL A 356 1.63 7.02 -17.23
CA VAL A 356 2.34 6.16 -18.20
C VAL A 356 3.80 5.97 -17.78
N SER A 357 4.50 7.04 -17.39
CA SER A 357 5.89 6.93 -16.93
C SER A 357 6.00 6.12 -15.64
N CYS A 358 5.04 6.25 -14.73
CA CYS A 358 4.94 5.45 -13.51
C CYS A 358 4.82 3.95 -13.85
N ALA A 359 3.90 3.56 -14.73
CA ALA A 359 3.68 2.18 -15.13
C ALA A 359 4.91 1.56 -15.83
N LEU A 360 5.53 2.31 -16.75
CA LEU A 360 6.74 1.87 -17.45
C LEU A 360 7.92 1.71 -16.50
N ALA A 361 8.10 2.66 -15.57
CA ALA A 361 9.16 2.59 -14.56
C ALA A 361 8.94 1.42 -13.58
N ALA A 362 7.71 1.15 -13.16
CA ALA A 362 7.39 -0.01 -12.33
C ALA A 362 7.74 -1.33 -13.05
N ALA A 363 7.37 -1.47 -14.34
CA ALA A 363 7.73 -2.64 -15.15
C ALA A 363 9.24 -2.80 -15.29
N ALA A 364 9.97 -1.74 -15.62
CA ALA A 364 11.44 -1.77 -15.73
C ALA A 364 12.10 -2.14 -14.40
N THR A 365 11.61 -1.62 -13.30
CA THR A 365 12.07 -1.93 -11.95
C THR A 365 11.83 -3.39 -11.58
N GLY A 366 10.66 -3.94 -11.88
CA GLY A 366 10.35 -5.35 -11.65
C GLY A 366 11.34 -6.27 -12.38
N ILE A 367 11.65 -5.98 -13.66
CA ILE A 367 12.64 -6.71 -14.44
C ILE A 367 14.05 -6.56 -13.84
N PHE A 368 14.42 -5.36 -13.42
CA PHE A 368 15.74 -5.11 -12.81
C PHE A 368 15.90 -5.92 -11.51
N MET A 369 14.92 -5.84 -10.60
CA MET A 369 14.96 -6.58 -9.33
C MET A 369 14.95 -8.10 -9.54
N GLN A 370 14.23 -8.60 -10.54
CA GLN A 370 14.26 -10.01 -10.91
C GLN A 370 15.66 -10.45 -11.35
N ARG A 371 16.36 -9.64 -12.16
CA ARG A 371 17.69 -9.98 -12.69
C ARG A 371 18.79 -9.85 -11.65
N THR A 372 18.77 -8.79 -10.85
CA THR A 372 19.84 -8.48 -9.89
C THR A 372 19.61 -9.07 -8.50
N GLY A 373 18.36 -9.23 -8.09
CA GLY A 373 17.99 -9.60 -6.72
C GLY A 373 18.16 -8.44 -5.73
N GLU A 374 18.32 -7.21 -6.20
CA GLU A 374 18.58 -6.03 -5.38
C GLU A 374 17.46 -4.99 -5.53
N TYR A 375 16.92 -4.49 -4.43
CA TYR A 375 15.89 -3.44 -4.40
C TYR A 375 16.43 -2.10 -3.91
N LEU A 376 17.45 -2.09 -3.05
CA LEU A 376 17.91 -0.87 -2.39
C LEU A 376 18.47 0.19 -3.34
N PRO A 377 19.31 -0.14 -4.35
CA PRO A 377 19.78 0.85 -5.33
C PRO A 377 18.61 1.51 -6.07
N VAL A 378 17.59 0.70 -6.41
CA VAL A 378 16.37 1.19 -7.08
C VAL A 378 15.66 2.22 -6.21
N MET A 379 15.50 1.93 -4.91
CA MET A 379 14.84 2.84 -3.96
C MET A 379 15.57 4.19 -3.86
N TYR A 380 16.91 4.22 -3.87
CA TYR A 380 17.68 5.47 -3.84
C TYR A 380 17.52 6.28 -5.12
N ILE A 381 17.62 5.64 -6.28
CA ILE A 381 17.43 6.31 -7.58
C ILE A 381 16.01 6.86 -7.68
N ALA A 382 15.03 6.07 -7.27
CA ALA A 382 13.63 6.45 -7.25
C ALA A 382 13.36 7.71 -6.40
N GLN A 383 13.94 7.79 -5.21
CA GLN A 383 13.82 8.97 -4.35
C GLN A 383 14.45 10.21 -4.99
N GLY A 384 15.60 10.05 -5.66
CA GLY A 384 16.22 11.13 -6.42
C GLY A 384 15.29 11.70 -7.49
N PHE A 385 14.66 10.84 -8.29
CA PHE A 385 13.68 11.25 -9.32
C PHE A 385 12.44 11.88 -8.70
N LEU A 386 11.93 11.33 -7.59
CA LEU A 386 10.73 11.83 -6.92
C LEU A 386 10.95 13.24 -6.36
N VAL A 387 12.05 13.47 -5.65
CA VAL A 387 12.40 14.78 -5.09
C VAL A 387 12.66 15.78 -6.20
N LEU A 388 13.43 15.40 -7.23
CA LEU A 388 13.74 16.27 -8.37
C LEU A 388 12.47 16.65 -9.13
N GLY A 389 11.65 15.67 -9.51
CA GLY A 389 10.43 15.91 -10.26
C GLY A 389 9.43 16.76 -9.49
N SER A 390 9.19 16.42 -8.21
CA SER A 390 8.30 17.20 -7.34
C SER A 390 8.83 18.61 -7.08
N GLY A 391 10.14 18.77 -6.90
CA GLY A 391 10.80 20.07 -6.73
C GLY A 391 10.67 20.95 -7.97
N LEU A 392 10.81 20.37 -9.16
CA LEU A 392 10.66 21.08 -10.43
C LEU A 392 9.22 21.56 -10.64
N LEU A 393 8.18 20.87 -10.13
CA LEU A 393 6.80 21.35 -10.17
C LEU A 393 6.62 22.70 -9.47
N ILE A 394 7.39 22.99 -8.40
CA ILE A 394 7.37 24.30 -7.74
C ILE A 394 7.86 25.43 -8.67
N SER A 395 8.75 25.09 -9.62
CA SER A 395 9.31 26.06 -10.57
C SER A 395 8.39 26.37 -11.75
N LEU A 396 7.24 25.71 -11.88
CA LEU A 396 6.22 26.05 -12.86
C LEU A 396 5.85 27.52 -12.69
N LYS A 397 5.50 28.14 -13.79
CA LYS A 397 5.01 29.53 -13.81
C LYS A 397 3.54 29.53 -14.18
N PHE A 398 2.86 30.61 -13.85
CA PHE A 398 1.48 30.85 -14.26
C PHE A 398 1.31 30.83 -15.80
N GLU A 399 2.32 31.31 -16.54
CA GLU A 399 2.34 31.21 -18.00
C GLU A 399 2.56 29.74 -18.42
N SER A 400 1.66 29.25 -19.27
CA SER A 400 1.59 27.85 -19.65
C SER A 400 2.83 27.38 -20.42
N ASN A 401 3.60 26.50 -19.83
CA ASN A 401 4.59 25.71 -20.52
C ASN A 401 4.28 24.22 -20.37
N ILE A 402 3.42 23.71 -21.26
CA ILE A 402 2.96 22.33 -21.25
C ILE A 402 4.15 21.37 -21.34
N THR A 403 5.19 21.69 -22.09
CA THR A 403 6.40 20.86 -22.21
C THR A 403 7.09 20.67 -20.87
N LYS A 404 7.24 21.75 -20.07
CA LYS A 404 7.80 21.63 -18.72
C LYS A 404 6.92 20.78 -17.80
N LEU A 405 5.61 20.98 -17.86
CA LEU A 405 4.65 20.21 -17.09
C LEU A 405 4.79 18.71 -17.39
N VAL A 406 4.85 18.34 -18.68
CA VAL A 406 5.01 16.95 -19.12
C VAL A 406 6.34 16.36 -18.64
N ILE A 407 7.45 17.07 -18.81
CA ILE A 407 8.78 16.57 -18.40
C ILE A 407 8.83 16.36 -16.87
N PHE A 408 8.30 17.32 -16.10
CA PHE A 408 8.30 17.22 -14.63
C PHE A 408 7.44 16.06 -14.13
N GLN A 409 6.29 15.85 -14.76
CA GLN A 409 5.42 14.69 -14.48
C GLN A 409 6.09 13.36 -14.82
N ILE A 410 6.84 13.28 -15.93
CA ILE A 410 7.60 12.07 -16.29
C ILE A 410 8.63 11.75 -15.20
N LEU A 411 9.36 12.74 -14.70
CA LEU A 411 10.33 12.53 -13.62
C LEU A 411 9.68 12.04 -12.33
N VAL A 412 8.56 12.65 -11.95
CA VAL A 412 7.77 12.17 -10.79
C VAL A 412 7.29 10.75 -11.01
N GLY A 413 6.71 10.48 -12.19
CA GLY A 413 6.19 9.15 -12.52
C GLY A 413 7.27 8.07 -12.49
N ILE A 414 8.47 8.35 -12.99
CA ILE A 414 9.62 7.44 -12.88
C ILE A 414 9.94 7.18 -11.40
N GLY A 415 10.07 8.23 -10.58
CA GLY A 415 10.38 8.09 -9.15
C GLY A 415 9.33 7.28 -8.39
N VAL A 416 8.06 7.55 -8.63
CA VAL A 416 6.96 6.80 -8.02
C VAL A 416 6.94 5.36 -8.50
N GLY A 417 7.00 5.14 -9.83
CA GLY A 417 6.91 3.81 -10.43
C GLY A 417 7.99 2.87 -9.92
N MET A 418 9.23 3.35 -9.81
CA MET A 418 10.34 2.59 -9.23
C MET A 418 10.09 2.23 -7.75
N ASN A 419 9.31 3.01 -7.01
CA ASN A 419 9.02 2.82 -5.59
C ASN A 419 7.64 2.20 -5.30
N ILE A 420 6.92 1.68 -6.28
CA ILE A 420 5.66 0.97 -6.03
C ILE A 420 5.95 -0.39 -5.38
N GLU A 421 6.85 -1.18 -5.94
CA GLU A 421 7.08 -2.56 -5.53
C GLU A 421 8.30 -2.72 -4.62
N ALA A 422 9.33 -1.90 -4.77
CA ALA A 422 10.59 -2.04 -4.03
C ALA A 422 10.42 -1.97 -2.50
N PRO A 423 9.66 -1.04 -1.90
CA PRO A 423 9.42 -1.02 -0.45
C PRO A 423 8.63 -2.24 0.04
N ILE A 424 7.69 -2.77 -0.76
CA ILE A 424 6.92 -3.97 -0.42
C ILE A 424 7.86 -5.18 -0.32
N LEU A 425 8.74 -5.36 -1.32
CA LEU A 425 9.74 -6.42 -1.32
C LEU A 425 10.75 -6.26 -0.18
N ALA A 426 11.14 -5.03 0.14
CA ALA A 426 12.02 -4.72 1.27
C ALA A 426 11.39 -5.14 2.61
N ALA A 427 10.09 -4.86 2.80
CA ALA A 427 9.35 -5.25 3.99
C ALA A 427 9.18 -6.78 4.07
N GLN A 428 8.82 -7.43 2.95
CA GLN A 428 8.69 -8.89 2.87
C GLN A 428 10.03 -9.60 3.09
N ALA A 429 11.14 -9.08 2.56
CA ALA A 429 12.48 -9.62 2.79
C ALA A 429 12.95 -9.47 4.26
N ALA A 430 12.32 -8.59 5.04
CA ALA A 430 12.60 -8.39 6.45
C ALA A 430 11.71 -9.23 7.38
N ALA A 431 10.72 -9.90 6.84
CA ALA A 431 9.72 -10.70 7.55
C ALA A 431 9.89 -12.20 7.32
N SER A 432 9.23 -13.02 8.13
CA SER A 432 9.13 -14.46 7.91
C SER A 432 8.13 -14.77 6.78
N VAL A 433 8.23 -15.96 6.18
CA VAL A 433 7.28 -16.43 5.16
C VAL A 433 5.85 -16.44 5.68
N ARG A 434 5.68 -16.80 6.96
CA ARG A 434 4.40 -16.80 7.67
C ARG A 434 3.75 -15.40 7.70
N ASP A 435 4.57 -14.36 7.86
CA ASP A 435 4.08 -12.99 8.02
C ASP A 435 3.88 -12.25 6.69
N THR A 436 4.20 -12.89 5.55
CA THR A 436 4.15 -12.25 4.22
C THR A 436 2.78 -11.64 3.92
N ALA A 437 1.68 -12.32 4.24
CA ALA A 437 0.34 -11.79 4.03
C ALA A 437 0.02 -10.62 4.96
N ALA A 438 0.43 -10.70 6.25
CA ALA A 438 0.27 -9.62 7.21
C ALA A 438 1.08 -8.37 6.80
N VAL A 439 2.34 -8.56 6.34
CA VAL A 439 3.16 -7.49 5.76
C VAL A 439 2.47 -6.84 4.58
N THR A 440 1.99 -7.64 3.63
CA THR A 440 1.34 -7.15 2.41
C THR A 440 0.05 -6.39 2.73
N ALA A 441 -0.78 -6.92 3.63
CA ALA A 441 -2.01 -6.26 4.09
C ALA A 441 -1.71 -4.95 4.83
N THR A 442 -0.68 -4.94 5.69
CA THR A 442 -0.22 -3.74 6.40
C THR A 442 0.27 -2.67 5.42
N MET A 443 1.06 -3.04 4.40
CA MET A 443 1.49 -2.11 3.34
C MET A 443 0.29 -1.52 2.59
N GLY A 444 -0.69 -2.36 2.23
CA GLY A 444 -1.94 -1.90 1.60
C GLY A 444 -2.72 -0.92 2.47
N PHE A 445 -2.84 -1.20 3.77
CA PHE A 445 -3.50 -0.31 4.73
C PHE A 445 -2.78 1.03 4.86
N VAL A 446 -1.46 1.01 5.05
CA VAL A 446 -0.61 2.21 5.12
C VAL A 446 -0.75 3.05 3.86
N ARG A 447 -0.75 2.44 2.68
CA ARG A 447 -1.00 3.13 1.41
C ARG A 447 -2.36 3.82 1.40
N SER A 448 -3.43 3.11 1.75
CA SER A 448 -4.80 3.64 1.72
C SER A 448 -4.96 4.82 2.68
N LEU A 449 -4.41 4.70 3.90
CA LEU A 449 -4.44 5.76 4.91
C LEU A 449 -3.64 6.99 4.43
N SER A 450 -2.43 6.79 3.92
CA SER A 450 -1.58 7.88 3.39
C SER A 450 -2.23 8.60 2.22
N THR A 451 -2.92 7.86 1.35
CA THR A 451 -3.69 8.40 0.23
C THR A 451 -4.79 9.35 0.71
N ALA A 452 -5.60 8.90 1.66
CA ALA A 452 -6.70 9.71 2.21
C ALA A 452 -6.16 10.98 2.92
N ILE A 453 -5.13 10.84 3.75
CA ILE A 453 -4.51 11.96 4.45
C ILE A 453 -3.92 12.96 3.44
N SER A 454 -3.30 12.49 2.36
CA SER A 454 -2.69 13.35 1.33
C SER A 454 -3.69 14.28 0.67
N VAL A 455 -4.84 13.75 0.27
CA VAL A 455 -5.88 14.54 -0.41
C VAL A 455 -6.45 15.59 0.54
N VAL A 456 -6.74 15.20 1.79
CA VAL A 456 -7.32 16.11 2.79
C VAL A 456 -6.35 17.21 3.19
N VAL A 457 -5.11 16.86 3.57
CA VAL A 457 -4.10 17.85 4.00
C VAL A 457 -3.73 18.76 2.84
N GLY A 458 -3.65 18.22 1.60
CA GLY A 458 -3.47 19.03 0.39
C GLY A 458 -4.61 20.02 0.20
N GLY A 459 -5.86 19.62 0.45
CA GLY A 459 -7.04 20.50 0.43
C GLY A 459 -6.93 21.63 1.44
N VAL A 460 -6.60 21.30 2.69
CA VAL A 460 -6.43 22.30 3.76
C VAL A 460 -5.31 23.30 3.42
N VAL A 461 -4.18 22.84 2.88
CA VAL A 461 -3.08 23.73 2.47
C VAL A 461 -3.53 24.64 1.32
N PHE A 462 -4.25 24.09 0.33
CA PHE A 462 -4.80 24.85 -0.80
C PHE A 462 -5.81 25.90 -0.33
N GLN A 463 -6.79 25.52 0.48
CA GLN A 463 -7.83 26.42 1.01
C GLN A 463 -7.24 27.56 1.84
N ASN A 464 -6.28 27.23 2.75
CA ASN A 464 -5.58 28.25 3.52
C ASN A 464 -4.76 29.21 2.63
N GLY A 465 -4.17 28.68 1.54
CA GLY A 465 -3.49 29.50 0.54
C GLY A 465 -4.44 30.47 -0.17
N MET A 466 -5.64 30.01 -0.53
CA MET A 466 -6.68 30.86 -1.12
C MET A 466 -7.22 31.88 -0.11
N ASN A 467 -7.49 31.45 1.13
CA ASN A 467 -7.98 32.34 2.20
C ASN A 467 -6.99 33.45 2.52
N ALA A 468 -5.69 33.16 2.57
CA ALA A 468 -4.65 34.16 2.79
C ALA A 468 -4.62 35.26 1.70
N LYS A 469 -5.10 34.95 0.48
CA LYS A 469 -5.16 35.86 -0.67
C LYS A 469 -6.54 36.50 -0.84
N ASN A 470 -7.53 36.12 -0.03
CA ASN A 470 -8.91 36.58 -0.23
C ASN A 470 -9.06 38.11 -0.13
N GLY A 471 -8.34 38.76 0.80
CA GLY A 471 -8.34 40.24 0.93
C GLY A 471 -7.77 40.94 -0.29
N GLU A 472 -6.70 40.42 -0.90
CA GLU A 472 -6.12 40.97 -2.14
C GLU A 472 -7.09 40.74 -3.32
N LEU A 473 -7.69 39.54 -3.39
CA LEU A 473 -8.65 39.16 -4.41
C LEU A 473 -9.90 40.06 -4.35
N ALA A 474 -10.46 40.27 -3.16
CA ALA A 474 -11.63 41.13 -2.95
C ALA A 474 -11.36 42.60 -3.34
N SER A 475 -10.20 43.15 -2.97
CA SER A 475 -9.84 44.54 -3.29
C SER A 475 -9.67 44.77 -4.80
N ARG A 476 -9.25 43.77 -5.55
CA ARG A 476 -8.99 43.87 -7.01
C ARG A 476 -10.18 43.43 -7.89
N LEU A 477 -11.08 42.58 -7.37
CA LEU A 477 -12.30 42.19 -8.10
C LEU A 477 -13.39 43.28 -8.07
N GLY A 478 -13.22 44.32 -7.26
CA GLY A 478 -14.16 45.44 -7.12
C GLY A 478 -15.11 45.28 -5.94
N SER A 479 -15.98 46.25 -5.74
CA SER A 479 -16.89 46.33 -4.57
C SER A 479 -17.89 45.19 -4.43
N ASP A 480 -17.97 44.27 -5.39
CA ASP A 480 -18.82 43.09 -5.32
C ASP A 480 -18.14 41.99 -4.49
N SER A 481 -18.33 42.08 -3.17
CA SER A 481 -17.90 41.05 -2.23
C SER A 481 -18.45 39.66 -2.58
N SER A 482 -19.52 39.56 -3.38
CA SER A 482 -20.10 38.31 -3.86
C SER A 482 -19.15 37.54 -4.78
N LEU A 483 -18.41 38.19 -5.66
CA LEU A 483 -17.45 37.55 -6.60
C LEU A 483 -16.24 36.98 -5.85
N ALA A 484 -15.69 37.71 -4.88
CA ALA A 484 -14.58 37.24 -4.08
C ALA A 484 -14.98 36.00 -3.22
N ASN A 485 -16.21 35.96 -2.71
CA ASN A 485 -16.72 34.86 -1.93
C ASN A 485 -16.92 33.56 -2.75
N ILE A 486 -17.14 33.67 -4.08
CA ILE A 486 -17.18 32.48 -4.96
C ILE A 486 -15.83 31.75 -4.99
N PHE A 487 -14.73 32.51 -4.93
CA PHE A 487 -13.36 31.98 -4.99
C PHE A 487 -12.68 31.94 -3.62
N ASN A 488 -13.45 32.11 -2.53
CA ASN A 488 -12.95 31.93 -1.17
C ASN A 488 -12.45 30.49 -0.96
N GLY A 489 -11.50 30.30 -0.04
CA GLY A 489 -10.84 29.02 0.21
C GLY A 489 -11.75 27.82 0.26
N ASP A 490 -12.86 27.92 0.99
CA ASP A 490 -13.82 26.83 1.15
C ASP A 490 -14.54 26.43 -0.16
N ASN A 491 -14.72 27.41 -1.05
CA ASN A 491 -15.43 27.23 -2.33
C ASN A 491 -14.46 27.11 -3.52
N ALA A 492 -13.18 27.40 -3.34
CA ALA A 492 -12.24 27.55 -4.44
C ALA A 492 -12.14 26.28 -5.31
N ALA A 493 -11.98 25.11 -4.73
CA ALA A 493 -11.84 23.87 -5.49
C ALA A 493 -13.08 23.55 -6.35
N SER A 494 -14.28 23.79 -5.82
CA SER A 494 -15.55 23.54 -6.52
C SER A 494 -15.92 24.65 -7.52
N SER A 495 -15.28 25.83 -7.43
CA SER A 495 -15.60 27.00 -8.23
C SER A 495 -14.66 27.20 -9.43
N VAL A 496 -13.78 26.24 -9.74
CA VAL A 496 -12.82 26.35 -10.85
C VAL A 496 -13.51 26.60 -12.20
N GLU A 497 -14.61 25.90 -12.49
CA GLU A 497 -15.36 26.08 -13.74
C GLU A 497 -16.01 27.48 -13.84
N LYS A 498 -16.27 28.12 -12.71
CA LYS A 498 -16.87 29.44 -12.65
C LYS A 498 -15.91 30.53 -13.08
N ILE A 499 -14.59 30.31 -13.11
CA ILE A 499 -13.57 31.28 -13.55
C ILE A 499 -13.88 31.77 -14.97
N SER A 500 -14.38 30.90 -15.85
CA SER A 500 -14.73 31.22 -17.24
C SER A 500 -16.19 31.64 -17.45
N THR A 501 -17.10 31.36 -16.46
CA THR A 501 -18.55 31.53 -16.66
C THR A 501 -19.19 32.69 -15.90
N VAL A 502 -18.54 33.22 -14.85
CA VAL A 502 -19.10 34.26 -13.95
C VAL A 502 -18.99 35.71 -14.52
N GLY A 503 -18.56 35.89 -15.78
CA GLY A 503 -18.50 37.22 -16.41
C GLY A 503 -17.33 38.08 -15.92
N LEU A 504 -16.23 37.48 -15.47
CA LEU A 504 -14.98 38.19 -15.11
C LEU A 504 -14.33 38.79 -16.34
N ASN A 505 -13.81 40.02 -16.20
CA ASN A 505 -12.95 40.64 -17.21
C ASN A 505 -11.64 39.86 -17.39
N ALA A 506 -10.96 40.01 -18.51
CA ALA A 506 -9.70 39.31 -18.82
C ALA A 506 -8.64 39.48 -17.70
N ASP A 507 -8.47 40.68 -17.18
CA ASP A 507 -7.51 40.95 -16.08
C ASP A 507 -7.93 40.30 -14.76
N GLN A 508 -9.21 40.27 -14.47
CA GLN A 508 -9.78 39.59 -13.28
C GLN A 508 -9.60 38.05 -13.37
N GLN A 509 -9.82 37.48 -14.57
CA GLN A 509 -9.56 36.05 -14.80
C GLN A 509 -8.09 35.72 -14.59
N VAL A 510 -7.17 36.51 -15.09
CA VAL A 510 -5.72 36.34 -14.90
C VAL A 510 -5.38 36.40 -13.41
N LEU A 511 -5.95 37.39 -12.69
CA LEU A 511 -5.73 37.52 -11.24
C LEU A 511 -6.19 36.27 -10.46
N VAL A 512 -7.43 35.81 -10.70
CA VAL A 512 -7.99 34.63 -10.06
C VAL A 512 -7.13 33.39 -10.35
N ARG A 513 -6.78 33.14 -11.61
CA ARG A 513 -5.92 32.04 -12.03
C ARG A 513 -4.54 32.07 -11.37
N LYS A 514 -3.95 33.24 -11.26
CA LYS A 514 -2.67 33.45 -10.59
C LYS A 514 -2.78 33.12 -9.10
N THR A 515 -3.87 33.51 -8.45
CA THR A 515 -4.14 33.20 -7.04
C THR A 515 -4.25 31.68 -6.81
N TYR A 516 -4.98 30.97 -7.67
CA TYR A 516 -5.05 29.51 -7.62
C TYR A 516 -3.67 28.85 -7.79
N PHE A 517 -2.89 29.36 -8.75
CA PHE A 517 -1.53 28.86 -8.97
C PHE A 517 -0.64 29.05 -7.74
N GLU A 518 -0.67 30.23 -7.11
CA GLU A 518 0.13 30.51 -5.90
C GLU A 518 -0.30 29.63 -4.71
N ALA A 519 -1.59 29.37 -4.54
CA ALA A 519 -2.09 28.47 -3.52
C ALA A 519 -1.66 27.01 -3.78
N LEU A 520 -1.76 26.52 -5.03
CA LEU A 520 -1.32 25.18 -5.42
C LEU A 520 0.20 24.99 -5.29
N ARG A 521 0.98 26.06 -5.49
CA ARG A 521 2.42 26.02 -5.30
C ARG A 521 2.81 25.63 -3.88
N MET A 522 2.04 26.06 -2.86
CA MET A 522 2.25 25.67 -1.46
C MET A 522 1.98 24.18 -1.23
N VAL A 523 0.99 23.63 -1.94
CA VAL A 523 0.68 22.19 -1.91
C VAL A 523 1.87 21.39 -2.47
N TRP A 524 2.50 21.84 -3.55
CA TRP A 524 3.69 21.17 -4.10
C TRP A 524 4.90 21.26 -3.18
N VAL A 525 5.11 22.39 -2.49
CA VAL A 525 6.17 22.51 -1.45
C VAL A 525 5.99 21.45 -0.37
N MET A 526 4.76 21.24 0.07
CA MET A 526 4.44 20.20 1.05
C MET A 526 4.81 18.79 0.51
N TYR A 527 4.45 18.46 -0.73
CA TYR A 527 4.80 17.16 -1.32
C TYR A 527 6.30 16.96 -1.48
N VAL A 528 7.06 18.01 -1.80
CA VAL A 528 8.53 17.95 -1.82
C VAL A 528 9.10 17.66 -0.43
N ALA A 529 8.52 18.26 0.62
CA ALA A 529 8.94 17.98 1.99
C ALA A 529 8.74 16.49 2.36
N PHE A 530 7.59 15.89 1.99
CA PHE A 530 7.35 14.46 2.19
C PHE A 530 8.26 13.57 1.32
N ALA A 531 8.57 13.96 0.09
CA ALA A 531 9.55 13.26 -0.74
C ALA A 531 10.96 13.31 -0.13
N GLY A 532 11.34 14.47 0.43
CA GLY A 532 12.59 14.64 1.18
C GLY A 532 12.64 13.77 2.45
N LEU A 533 11.54 13.72 3.20
CA LEU A 533 11.40 12.86 4.37
C LEU A 533 11.56 11.38 3.97
N ALA A 534 10.91 10.95 2.88
CA ALA A 534 11.07 9.58 2.36
C ALA A 534 12.52 9.28 2.01
N THR A 535 13.25 10.23 1.45
CA THR A 535 14.68 10.08 1.11
C THR A 535 15.53 9.86 2.37
N ILE A 536 15.29 10.65 3.43
CA ILE A 536 15.99 10.49 4.70
C ILE A 536 15.68 9.12 5.33
N LEU A 537 14.41 8.74 5.35
CA LEU A 537 13.98 7.46 5.92
C LEU A 537 14.48 6.26 5.12
N ASN A 538 14.69 6.42 3.81
CA ASN A 538 15.25 5.38 2.97
C ASN A 538 16.67 4.96 3.39
N LEU A 539 17.43 5.84 4.08
CA LEU A 539 18.75 5.52 4.62
C LEU A 539 18.71 4.43 5.71
N PHE A 540 17.57 4.24 6.35
CA PHE A 540 17.38 3.21 7.37
C PHE A 540 16.98 1.85 6.81
N VAL A 541 16.64 1.78 5.52
CA VAL A 541 16.33 0.51 4.83
C VAL A 541 17.61 -0.28 4.63
N ARG A 542 17.65 -1.50 5.14
CA ARG A 542 18.82 -2.38 4.99
C ARG A 542 18.75 -3.18 3.69
N ALA A 543 19.87 -3.30 3.00
CA ALA A 543 20.03 -4.19 1.87
C ALA A 543 19.89 -5.65 2.30
N ARG A 544 19.02 -6.41 1.61
CA ARG A 544 18.91 -7.86 1.72
C ARG A 544 18.83 -8.42 0.31
N LYS A 545 19.53 -9.50 0.03
CA LYS A 545 19.37 -10.19 -1.25
C LYS A 545 18.00 -10.86 -1.29
N LEU A 546 17.30 -10.66 -2.40
CA LEU A 546 16.04 -11.33 -2.63
C LEU A 546 16.28 -12.81 -2.90
N ARG A 547 15.63 -13.69 -2.12
CA ARG A 547 15.76 -15.13 -2.27
C ARG A 547 15.17 -15.58 -3.60
N SER A 548 15.83 -16.51 -4.25
CA SER A 548 15.38 -17.12 -5.51
C SER A 548 14.48 -18.34 -5.30
N GLU A 549 14.50 -18.93 -4.11
CA GLU A 549 13.68 -20.08 -3.76
C GLU A 549 12.31 -19.64 -3.29
N ASN A 550 11.27 -20.39 -3.66
CA ASN A 550 9.92 -20.20 -3.18
C ASN A 550 9.66 -21.15 -2.03
N GLU A 551 9.59 -20.62 -0.83
CA GLU A 551 9.37 -21.39 0.41
C GLU A 551 7.89 -21.82 0.57
N GLY A 552 6.99 -21.39 -0.34
CA GLY A 552 5.55 -21.68 -0.28
C GLY A 552 4.83 -20.96 0.87
N ALA A 553 3.52 -20.81 0.75
CA ALA A 553 2.72 -20.19 1.80
C ALA A 553 2.41 -21.15 2.94
N VAL A 554 2.47 -20.68 4.19
CA VAL A 554 2.04 -21.42 5.37
C VAL A 554 0.58 -21.05 5.66
N LEU A 555 -0.34 -21.97 5.38
CA LEU A 555 -1.79 -21.74 5.45
C LEU A 555 -2.47 -22.68 6.45
N GLY A 556 -3.61 -22.27 7.01
CA GLY A 556 -4.46 -23.07 7.87
C GLY A 556 -4.33 -22.79 9.37
N VAL A 557 -5.08 -23.54 10.19
CA VAL A 557 -5.17 -23.34 11.64
C VAL A 557 -3.95 -23.90 12.39
N ASP A 558 -3.31 -24.94 11.85
CA ASP A 558 -2.15 -25.64 12.48
C ASP A 558 -0.78 -25.04 12.10
N ARG A 559 -0.74 -23.75 11.87
CA ARG A 559 0.48 -23.01 11.48
C ARG A 559 1.66 -23.23 12.43
N SER A 560 1.42 -23.24 13.74
CA SER A 560 2.47 -23.42 14.76
C SER A 560 3.13 -24.80 14.70
N ARG A 561 2.37 -25.86 14.46
CA ARG A 561 2.91 -27.22 14.36
C ARG A 561 3.79 -27.45 13.13
N GLN A 562 3.46 -26.79 12.02
CA GLN A 562 4.25 -26.91 10.79
C GLN A 562 5.59 -26.17 10.87
N GLU A 563 5.66 -25.12 11.68
CA GLU A 563 6.89 -24.34 11.88
C GLU A 563 7.84 -25.04 12.83
N ASP A 564 7.32 -25.63 13.92
CA ASP A 564 8.13 -26.41 14.87
C ASP A 564 8.76 -27.64 14.19
N SER A 565 8.05 -28.30 13.29
CA SER A 565 8.60 -29.43 12.53
C SER A 565 9.66 -29.01 11.50
N ARG A 566 9.56 -27.83 10.89
CA ARG A 566 10.56 -27.29 9.96
C ARG A 566 11.79 -26.75 10.68
N THR A 567 11.60 -26.06 11.80
CA THR A 567 12.71 -25.51 12.60
C THR A 567 13.53 -26.64 13.23
N ASN A 568 12.89 -27.66 13.75
CA ASN A 568 13.58 -28.84 14.30
C ASN A 568 14.34 -29.61 13.21
N GLY A 569 13.77 -29.76 12.01
CA GLY A 569 14.45 -30.42 10.89
C GLY A 569 15.68 -29.63 10.37
N VAL A 570 15.64 -28.31 10.38
CA VAL A 570 16.78 -27.47 9.99
C VAL A 570 17.88 -27.50 11.05
N THR A 571 17.49 -27.50 12.35
CA THR A 571 18.47 -27.58 13.46
C THR A 571 19.14 -28.95 13.52
N GLU A 572 18.43 -30.02 13.20
CA GLU A 572 19.04 -31.36 13.08
C GLU A 572 19.97 -31.50 11.87
N MET A 573 19.68 -30.85 10.74
CA MET A 573 20.59 -30.81 9.60
C MET A 573 21.87 -30.00 9.90
N GLU A 574 21.75 -28.83 10.54
CA GLU A 574 22.91 -28.01 10.92
C GLU A 574 23.77 -28.69 12.00
N LEU A 575 23.19 -29.51 12.86
CA LEU A 575 23.94 -30.30 13.85
C LEU A 575 24.66 -31.50 13.22
N ASN A 576 24.13 -32.11 12.16
CA ASN A 576 24.77 -33.22 11.45
C ASN A 576 25.90 -32.73 10.54
N ASP A 577 25.78 -31.54 9.91
CA ASP A 577 26.85 -30.94 9.10
C ASP A 577 28.05 -30.42 9.94
N GLN A 578 27.92 -30.34 11.26
CA GLN A 578 29.05 -30.00 12.15
C GLN A 578 29.79 -31.24 12.69
N HIS A 579 29.32 -32.45 12.38
CA HIS A 579 29.93 -33.71 12.83
C HIS A 579 30.59 -34.52 11.70
N ASP A 580 30.48 -34.09 10.44
CA ASP A 580 31.26 -34.59 9.31
C ASP A 580 32.38 -33.59 8.97
#